data_875ce905ec384c57bd1f26978546c625
#
_entry.id   875ce905ec384c57bd1f26978546c625
#
_cell.length_a   1.000
_cell.length_b   1.000
_cell.length_c   1.000
_cell.angle_alpha   90.00
_cell.angle_beta   90.00
_cell.angle_gamma   90.00
#
_symmetry.space_group_name_H-M   'P 1'
#
loop_
_entity.id
_entity.type
_entity.pdbx_description
1 polymer ?
#
loop_
_entity_poly.entity_id
_entity_poly.type
_entity_poly.pdbx_seq_one_letter_code
_entity_poly.pdbx_strand_id
1 'polypeptide(L)'
;LLLIGYVVYGKFVEKVFVVNDGTPTPAYTKTDNLDYVPMPAWKGWTIQLLNIAGLGPIYGAIAGALYGPVAMVWIVLGCIFAGAVHDYFAGMLSVRHGGAQFPALVQKYLGKVMRVFTDIVSVVLMVLVAAAFTAGPAAVISAKTGITFMLAIIIIFVYFLLAAILPINKIIGRIYPIFGAVLLITAGAVLISLLFSDIKVPELSFANMHPSELPVWPLLMVTISCGAISGFHSTQSPIISRTLKKETEGRKVFYGAMIGEGIIALIWCAAGMSFYGGTGELGSVIASVGAGGVVDQISVGLLGTIGGLLAVLSVIILPITTGDTSLRSARMIVLDFLGSRVKGNPKTIAVVATVAVTIPSFYLSTIDYQFLWRYVGMTNQMVAT
;
A
#
# COMPACT_ATOMS: atom_id res chain seq x y z
N LEU A 1 -17.57 -5.36 -11.16
CA LEU A 1 -17.61 -6.31 -10.06
C LEU A 1 -17.11 -5.69 -8.76
N LEU A 2 -15.95 -5.02 -8.70
CA LEU A 2 -15.41 -4.41 -7.48
C LEU A 2 -16.40 -3.44 -6.82
N LEU A 3 -17.05 -2.55 -7.58
CA LEU A 3 -18.07 -1.63 -7.05
C LEU A 3 -19.31 -2.39 -6.54
N ILE A 4 -19.71 -3.45 -7.23
CA ILE A 4 -20.81 -4.33 -6.75
C ILE A 4 -20.39 -5.00 -5.44
N GLY A 5 -19.15 -5.50 -5.36
CA GLY A 5 -18.58 -6.05 -4.14
C GLY A 5 -18.64 -5.07 -2.97
N TYR A 6 -18.30 -3.80 -3.19
CA TYR A 6 -18.40 -2.76 -2.16
C TYR A 6 -19.84 -2.55 -1.67
N VAL A 7 -20.78 -2.48 -2.61
CA VAL A 7 -22.20 -2.17 -2.28
C VAL A 7 -22.90 -3.37 -1.65
N VAL A 8 -22.67 -4.58 -2.14
CA VAL A 8 -23.37 -5.80 -1.71
C VAL A 8 -22.59 -6.50 -0.59
N TYR A 9 -21.39 -7.00 -0.90
CA TYR A 9 -20.62 -7.80 0.04
C TYR A 9 -20.03 -6.96 1.17
N GLY A 10 -19.59 -5.74 0.90
CA GLY A 10 -19.13 -4.81 1.93
C GLY A 10 -20.22 -4.44 2.94
N LYS A 11 -21.49 -4.31 2.52
CA LYS A 11 -22.63 -4.14 3.46
C LYS A 11 -22.87 -5.40 4.30
N PHE A 12 -22.72 -6.57 3.70
CA PHE A 12 -22.81 -7.83 4.44
C PHE A 12 -21.73 -7.93 5.51
N VAL A 13 -20.48 -7.64 5.19
CA VAL A 13 -19.35 -7.63 6.13
C VAL A 13 -19.58 -6.64 7.28
N GLU A 14 -20.04 -5.42 6.97
CA GLU A 14 -20.39 -4.40 7.96
C GLU A 14 -21.51 -4.89 8.91
N LYS A 15 -22.55 -5.55 8.36
CA LYS A 15 -23.63 -6.14 9.13
C LYS A 15 -23.14 -7.26 10.05
N VAL A 16 -22.24 -8.12 9.58
CA VAL A 16 -21.64 -9.19 10.39
C VAL A 16 -20.82 -8.62 11.55
N PHE A 17 -20.12 -7.52 11.33
CA PHE A 17 -19.33 -6.85 12.36
C PHE A 17 -20.19 -6.16 13.43
N VAL A 18 -21.43 -5.82 13.12
CA VAL A 18 -22.38 -5.14 14.02
C VAL A 18 -21.81 -3.81 14.52
N VAL A 19 -21.68 -2.82 13.61
CA VAL A 19 -21.18 -1.48 13.94
C VAL A 19 -22.07 -0.76 14.96
N ASN A 20 -21.46 0.02 15.85
CA ASN A 20 -22.14 0.75 16.91
C ASN A 20 -21.59 2.18 17.06
N ASP A 21 -22.34 3.16 16.58
CA ASP A 21 -21.97 4.57 16.70
C ASP A 21 -22.23 5.18 18.09
N GLY A 22 -22.87 4.44 19.00
CA GLY A 22 -23.10 4.86 20.38
C GLY A 22 -21.82 4.85 21.25
N THR A 23 -20.78 4.14 20.81
CA THR A 23 -19.51 4.08 21.54
C THR A 23 -18.53 5.08 20.92
N PRO A 24 -17.93 6.01 21.72
CA PRO A 24 -16.93 6.95 21.22
C PRO A 24 -15.70 6.22 20.70
N THR A 25 -15.22 6.62 19.51
CA THR A 25 -14.03 6.04 18.92
C THR A 25 -12.75 6.51 19.62
N PRO A 26 -11.60 5.81 19.40
CA PRO A 26 -10.31 6.21 19.94
C PRO A 26 -9.89 7.64 19.58
N ALA A 27 -10.33 8.13 18.42
CA ALA A 27 -10.08 9.51 17.98
C ALA A 27 -10.53 10.56 19.01
N TYR A 28 -11.61 10.26 19.78
CA TYR A 28 -12.13 11.14 20.81
C TYR A 28 -11.69 10.74 22.23
N THR A 29 -11.60 9.43 22.52
CA THR A 29 -11.27 8.96 23.88
C THR A 29 -9.79 9.04 24.23
N LYS A 30 -8.92 9.11 23.23
CA LYS A 30 -7.45 9.15 23.38
C LYS A 30 -6.79 10.30 22.62
N THR A 31 -7.54 11.37 22.35
CA THR A 31 -7.00 12.52 21.59
C THR A 31 -5.68 13.03 22.17
N ASP A 32 -4.62 13.01 21.32
CA ASP A 32 -3.27 13.47 21.68
C ASP A 32 -2.74 14.55 20.71
N ASN A 33 -3.52 14.89 19.68
CA ASN A 33 -3.16 15.80 18.59
C ASN A 33 -1.92 15.38 17.78
N LEU A 34 -1.49 14.11 17.90
CA LEU A 34 -0.36 13.55 17.19
C LEU A 34 -0.81 12.39 16.29
N ASP A 35 -1.26 11.31 16.90
CA ASP A 35 -1.73 10.11 16.22
C ASP A 35 -3.26 9.92 16.35
N TYR A 36 -3.86 10.39 17.43
CA TYR A 36 -5.30 10.32 17.69
C TYR A 36 -5.96 11.67 17.39
N VAL A 37 -6.42 11.84 16.16
CA VAL A 37 -7.00 13.10 15.66
C VAL A 37 -8.25 12.82 14.83
N PRO A 38 -9.46 13.24 15.24
CA PRO A 38 -10.67 12.98 14.51
C PRO A 38 -10.66 13.66 13.12
N MET A 39 -10.86 12.88 12.06
CA MET A 39 -10.86 13.35 10.67
C MET A 39 -12.17 13.00 9.96
N PRO A 40 -12.60 13.77 8.94
CA PRO A 40 -13.74 13.40 8.10
C PRO A 40 -13.44 12.10 7.31
N ALA A 41 -14.46 11.26 7.12
CA ALA A 41 -14.33 9.94 6.48
C ALA A 41 -13.67 9.99 5.08
N TRP A 42 -13.98 11.01 4.25
CA TRP A 42 -13.35 11.16 2.94
C TRP A 42 -11.83 11.33 3.03
N LYS A 43 -11.39 12.07 4.03
CA LYS A 43 -9.96 12.29 4.28
C LYS A 43 -9.29 11.03 4.82
N GLY A 44 -9.96 10.34 5.77
CA GLY A 44 -9.53 9.03 6.25
C GLY A 44 -9.41 8.01 5.12
N TRP A 45 -10.40 7.95 4.21
CA TRP A 45 -10.37 7.10 3.02
C TRP A 45 -9.19 7.41 2.10
N THR A 46 -8.96 8.70 1.80
CA THR A 46 -7.85 9.10 0.92
C THR A 46 -6.49 8.74 1.52
N ILE A 47 -6.32 8.98 2.84
CA ILE A 47 -5.06 8.66 3.53
C ILE A 47 -4.88 7.13 3.59
N GLN A 48 -5.94 6.37 3.90
CA GLN A 48 -5.88 4.91 3.90
C GLN A 48 -5.49 4.39 2.51
N LEU A 49 -6.16 4.87 1.45
CA LEU A 49 -5.83 4.48 0.08
C LEU A 49 -4.35 4.74 -0.26
N LEU A 50 -3.83 5.92 0.07
CA LEU A 50 -2.43 6.26 -0.21
C LEU A 50 -1.43 5.48 0.65
N ASN A 51 -1.83 5.11 1.87
CA ASN A 51 -0.98 4.28 2.73
C ASN A 51 -0.84 2.85 2.17
N ILE A 52 -1.93 2.29 1.63
CA ILE A 52 -1.95 0.92 1.11
C ILE A 52 -1.52 0.85 -0.35
N ALA A 53 -1.93 1.81 -1.18
CA ALA A 53 -1.66 1.84 -2.62
C ALA A 53 -0.27 2.41 -2.97
N GLY A 54 0.79 1.82 -2.41
CA GLY A 54 2.18 2.16 -2.77
C GLY A 54 2.53 1.74 -4.21
N LEU A 55 3.70 1.13 -4.42
CA LEU A 55 4.08 0.58 -5.74
C LEU A 55 3.32 -0.70 -6.10
N GLY A 56 2.74 -1.39 -5.09
CA GLY A 56 2.14 -2.71 -5.26
C GLY A 56 1.04 -2.80 -6.31
N PRO A 57 -0.03 -1.98 -6.25
CA PRO A 57 -1.12 -2.04 -7.21
C PRO A 57 -0.73 -1.55 -8.62
N ILE A 58 0.44 -0.96 -8.77
CA ILE A 58 0.98 -0.54 -10.07
C ILE A 58 2.01 -1.56 -10.57
N TYR A 59 3.14 -1.69 -9.89
CA TYR A 59 4.24 -2.56 -10.32
C TYR A 59 3.90 -4.05 -10.18
N GLY A 60 3.26 -4.43 -9.07
CA GLY A 60 2.79 -5.80 -8.87
C GLY A 60 1.73 -6.20 -9.89
N ALA A 61 0.81 -5.29 -10.24
CA ALA A 61 -0.20 -5.53 -11.26
C ALA A 61 0.40 -5.66 -12.67
N ILE A 62 1.38 -4.83 -13.03
CA ILE A 62 2.12 -4.93 -14.30
C ILE A 62 2.91 -6.25 -14.37
N ALA A 63 3.61 -6.62 -13.28
CA ALA A 63 4.32 -7.90 -13.23
C ALA A 63 3.33 -9.09 -13.27
N GLY A 64 2.19 -8.97 -12.61
CA GLY A 64 1.13 -9.97 -12.66
C GLY A 64 0.45 -10.09 -14.03
N ALA A 65 0.44 -9.03 -14.85
CA ALA A 65 -0.09 -9.05 -16.20
C ALA A 65 0.63 -10.07 -17.10
N LEU A 66 1.84 -10.50 -16.76
CA LEU A 66 2.56 -11.58 -17.43
C LEU A 66 1.80 -12.92 -17.39
N TYR A 67 0.96 -13.14 -16.39
CA TYR A 67 0.13 -14.34 -16.30
C TYR A 67 -1.12 -14.28 -17.21
N GLY A 68 -1.36 -13.14 -17.87
CA GLY A 68 -2.55 -12.91 -18.68
C GLY A 68 -3.80 -12.59 -17.88
N PRO A 69 -5.01 -12.74 -18.47
CA PRO A 69 -6.29 -12.32 -17.87
C PRO A 69 -6.64 -12.98 -16.53
N VAL A 70 -6.06 -14.14 -16.19
CA VAL A 70 -6.24 -14.77 -14.88
C VAL A 70 -5.79 -13.87 -13.73
N ALA A 71 -4.83 -12.96 -13.98
CA ALA A 71 -4.41 -11.94 -13.02
C ALA A 71 -5.55 -10.99 -12.64
N MET A 72 -6.38 -10.60 -13.60
CA MET A 72 -7.55 -9.73 -13.34
C MET A 72 -8.60 -10.44 -12.49
N VAL A 73 -8.79 -11.76 -12.71
CA VAL A 73 -9.69 -12.58 -11.87
C VAL A 73 -9.20 -12.60 -10.42
N TRP A 74 -7.91 -12.82 -10.22
CA TRP A 74 -7.31 -12.80 -8.89
C TRP A 74 -7.48 -11.43 -8.21
N ILE A 75 -7.20 -10.32 -8.92
CA ILE A 75 -7.40 -8.97 -8.36
C ILE A 75 -8.84 -8.79 -7.91
N VAL A 76 -9.83 -9.13 -8.74
CA VAL A 76 -11.25 -8.91 -8.42
C VAL A 76 -11.70 -9.76 -7.24
N LEU A 77 -11.48 -11.07 -7.30
CA LEU A 77 -11.96 -12.00 -6.27
C LEU A 77 -11.16 -11.84 -4.97
N GLY A 78 -9.84 -11.73 -5.07
CA GLY A 78 -8.96 -11.51 -3.91
C GLY A 78 -9.29 -10.20 -3.22
N CYS A 79 -9.49 -9.11 -3.97
CA CYS A 79 -9.84 -7.81 -3.39
C CYS A 79 -11.18 -7.84 -2.66
N ILE A 80 -12.26 -8.37 -3.28
CA ILE A 80 -13.60 -8.37 -2.68
C ILE A 80 -13.68 -9.28 -1.46
N PHE A 81 -13.23 -10.53 -1.59
CA PHE A 81 -13.50 -11.58 -0.61
C PHE A 81 -12.40 -11.77 0.42
N ALA A 82 -11.18 -11.31 0.13
CA ALA A 82 -10.06 -11.42 1.03
C ALA A 82 -9.53 -10.05 1.47
N GLY A 83 -8.94 -9.24 0.59
CA GLY A 83 -8.27 -8.01 0.96
C GLY A 83 -9.15 -6.97 1.63
N ALA A 84 -10.32 -6.68 1.05
CA ALA A 84 -11.22 -5.69 1.62
C ALA A 84 -11.84 -6.14 2.95
N VAL A 85 -12.06 -7.45 3.14
CA VAL A 85 -12.47 -8.02 4.42
C VAL A 85 -11.35 -7.91 5.45
N HIS A 86 -10.12 -8.31 5.06
CA HIS A 86 -8.92 -8.21 5.89
C HIS A 86 -8.71 -6.78 6.39
N ASP A 87 -8.72 -5.79 5.49
CA ASP A 87 -8.52 -4.38 5.85
C ASP A 87 -9.63 -3.83 6.74
N TYR A 88 -10.88 -4.23 6.45
CA TYR A 88 -12.02 -3.83 7.26
C TYR A 88 -11.90 -4.37 8.69
N PHE A 89 -11.64 -5.66 8.86
CA PHE A 89 -11.50 -6.24 10.20
C PHE A 89 -10.26 -5.73 10.92
N ALA A 90 -9.11 -5.59 10.25
CA ALA A 90 -7.90 -5.03 10.85
C ALA A 90 -8.14 -3.61 11.39
N GLY A 91 -8.80 -2.75 10.60
CA GLY A 91 -9.14 -1.40 11.01
C GLY A 91 -10.20 -1.35 12.13
N MET A 92 -11.31 -2.07 11.96
CA MET A 92 -12.42 -2.02 12.91
C MET A 92 -12.13 -2.69 14.25
N LEU A 93 -11.38 -3.80 14.25
CA LEU A 93 -10.88 -4.38 15.50
C LEU A 93 -9.93 -3.43 16.22
N SER A 94 -9.08 -2.72 15.48
CA SER A 94 -8.24 -1.68 16.05
C SER A 94 -9.07 -0.55 16.67
N VAL A 95 -10.13 -0.07 16.01
CA VAL A 95 -11.06 0.93 16.58
C VAL A 95 -11.61 0.44 17.93
N ARG A 96 -12.16 -0.77 17.98
CA ARG A 96 -12.76 -1.35 19.20
C ARG A 96 -11.75 -1.63 20.32
N HIS A 97 -10.48 -1.75 19.98
CA HIS A 97 -9.39 -1.97 20.93
C HIS A 97 -8.55 -0.70 21.16
N GLY A 98 -9.17 0.47 21.02
CA GLY A 98 -8.55 1.75 21.38
C GLY A 98 -7.39 2.16 20.46
N GLY A 99 -7.43 1.78 19.18
CA GLY A 99 -6.37 2.08 18.23
C GLY A 99 -5.14 1.17 18.36
N ALA A 100 -5.31 -0.07 18.88
CA ALA A 100 -4.23 -1.03 19.07
C ALA A 100 -3.59 -1.42 17.75
N GLN A 101 -2.27 -1.62 17.75
CA GLN A 101 -1.51 -2.12 16.61
C GLN A 101 -1.85 -3.59 16.31
N PHE A 102 -1.63 -4.01 15.08
CA PHE A 102 -1.97 -5.37 14.62
C PHE A 102 -1.38 -6.49 15.50
N PRO A 103 -0.09 -6.48 15.92
CA PRO A 103 0.43 -7.53 16.79
C PRO A 103 -0.23 -7.58 18.17
N ALA A 104 -0.70 -6.44 18.70
CA ALA A 104 -1.43 -6.41 19.98
C ALA A 104 -2.81 -7.06 19.83
N LEU A 105 -3.48 -6.91 18.67
CA LEU A 105 -4.70 -7.63 18.34
C LEU A 105 -4.45 -9.12 18.23
N VAL A 106 -3.39 -9.53 17.55
CA VAL A 106 -2.96 -10.94 17.45
C VAL A 106 -2.75 -11.54 18.84
N GLN A 107 -2.11 -10.81 19.77
CA GLN A 107 -1.96 -11.28 21.14
C GLN A 107 -3.29 -11.59 21.82
N LYS A 108 -4.28 -10.75 21.60
CA LYS A 108 -5.59 -10.91 22.24
C LYS A 108 -6.32 -12.16 21.79
N TYR A 109 -6.20 -12.52 20.51
CA TYR A 109 -6.95 -13.63 19.92
C TYR A 109 -6.13 -14.93 19.78
N LEU A 110 -4.81 -14.82 19.57
CA LEU A 110 -3.92 -15.95 19.28
C LEU A 110 -2.81 -16.15 20.33
N GLY A 111 -2.73 -15.26 21.33
CA GLY A 111 -1.83 -15.39 22.47
C GLY A 111 -0.44 -14.78 22.25
N LYS A 112 0.41 -14.90 23.33
CA LYS A 112 1.69 -14.18 23.40
C LYS A 112 2.74 -14.65 22.39
N VAL A 113 2.77 -15.93 22.05
CA VAL A 113 3.76 -16.49 21.11
C VAL A 113 3.53 -15.91 19.73
N MET A 114 2.26 -15.91 19.27
CA MET A 114 1.89 -15.33 17.97
C MET A 114 2.11 -13.81 17.94
N ARG A 115 1.94 -13.10 19.05
CA ARG A 115 2.31 -11.69 19.12
C ARG A 115 3.78 -11.48 18.80
N VAL A 116 4.70 -12.18 19.49
CA VAL A 116 6.15 -12.00 19.28
C VAL A 116 6.53 -12.29 17.82
N PHE A 117 5.98 -13.37 17.25
CA PHE A 117 6.17 -13.71 15.84
C PHE A 117 5.68 -12.56 14.94
N THR A 118 4.47 -12.07 15.16
CA THR A 118 3.87 -11.01 14.36
C THR A 118 4.59 -9.67 14.54
N ASP A 119 5.06 -9.32 15.75
CA ASP A 119 5.88 -8.14 16.00
C ASP A 119 7.14 -8.17 15.13
N ILE A 120 7.88 -9.29 15.13
CA ILE A 120 9.12 -9.44 14.36
C ILE A 120 8.83 -9.36 12.86
N VAL A 121 7.89 -10.16 12.34
CA VAL A 121 7.60 -10.21 10.90
C VAL A 121 7.04 -8.87 10.42
N SER A 122 6.20 -8.20 11.20
CA SER A 122 5.67 -6.88 10.85
C SER A 122 6.77 -5.82 10.80
N VAL A 123 7.69 -5.77 11.78
CA VAL A 123 8.80 -4.81 11.76
C VAL A 123 9.72 -5.08 10.59
N VAL A 124 10.06 -6.35 10.30
CA VAL A 124 10.86 -6.71 9.12
C VAL A 124 10.16 -6.27 7.84
N LEU A 125 8.86 -6.55 7.69
CA LEU A 125 8.08 -6.10 6.54
C LEU A 125 8.12 -4.58 6.39
N MET A 126 7.90 -3.82 7.48
CA MET A 126 7.91 -2.36 7.43
C MET A 126 9.28 -1.79 7.01
N VAL A 127 10.37 -2.37 7.49
CA VAL A 127 11.74 -2.00 7.13
C VAL A 127 12.02 -2.30 5.66
N LEU A 128 11.62 -3.47 5.17
CA LEU A 128 11.75 -3.86 3.76
C LEU A 128 10.91 -2.98 2.83
N VAL A 129 9.66 -2.68 3.22
CA VAL A 129 8.78 -1.78 2.46
C VAL A 129 9.39 -0.38 2.38
N ALA A 130 9.85 0.20 3.50
CA ALA A 130 10.50 1.51 3.48
C ALA A 130 11.75 1.53 2.60
N ALA A 131 12.54 0.45 2.59
CA ALA A 131 13.71 0.31 1.73
C ALA A 131 13.33 0.25 0.25
N ALA A 132 12.43 -0.65 -0.13
CA ALA A 132 11.99 -0.83 -1.52
C ALA A 132 11.27 0.43 -2.05
N PHE A 133 10.45 1.08 -1.20
CA PHE A 133 9.70 2.28 -1.55
C PHE A 133 10.54 3.56 -1.48
N THR A 134 11.81 3.44 -1.12
CA THR A 134 12.85 4.46 -1.34
C THR A 134 13.64 4.17 -2.60
N ALA A 135 14.08 2.94 -2.79
CA ALA A 135 14.91 2.55 -3.92
C ALA A 135 14.19 2.76 -5.28
N GLY A 136 12.90 2.39 -5.37
CA GLY A 136 12.10 2.60 -6.57
C GLY A 136 12.03 4.06 -7.03
N PRO A 137 11.50 4.98 -6.21
CA PRO A 137 11.48 6.41 -6.53
C PRO A 137 12.87 7.01 -6.76
N ALA A 138 13.86 6.62 -5.97
CA ALA A 138 15.23 7.13 -6.13
C ALA A 138 15.81 6.79 -7.50
N ALA A 139 15.54 5.59 -8.03
CA ALA A 139 15.93 5.19 -9.38
C ALA A 139 15.26 6.06 -10.45
N VAL A 140 13.95 6.30 -10.32
CA VAL A 140 13.19 7.15 -11.25
C VAL A 140 13.66 8.60 -11.19
N ILE A 141 13.86 9.17 -9.99
CA ILE A 141 14.37 10.53 -9.79
C ILE A 141 15.76 10.66 -10.42
N SER A 142 16.67 9.72 -10.13
CA SER A 142 18.02 9.70 -10.69
C SER A 142 18.01 9.69 -12.22
N ALA A 143 17.23 8.82 -12.83
CA ALA A 143 17.10 8.70 -14.28
C ALA A 143 16.52 9.96 -14.95
N LYS A 144 15.57 10.66 -14.31
CA LYS A 144 14.90 11.83 -14.90
C LYS A 144 15.60 13.17 -14.60
N THR A 145 16.35 13.28 -13.50
CA THR A 145 16.95 14.55 -13.06
C THR A 145 18.48 14.58 -13.19
N GLY A 146 19.11 13.42 -13.36
CA GLY A 146 20.58 13.30 -13.41
C GLY A 146 21.28 13.38 -12.04
N ILE A 147 20.55 13.55 -10.93
CA ILE A 147 21.15 13.44 -9.58
C ILE A 147 21.56 12.00 -9.30
N THR A 148 22.56 11.81 -8.45
CA THR A 148 23.00 10.44 -8.12
C THR A 148 21.93 9.68 -7.34
N PHE A 149 21.84 8.37 -7.57
CA PHE A 149 20.90 7.49 -6.86
C PHE A 149 21.02 7.62 -5.34
N MET A 150 22.27 7.68 -4.82
CA MET A 150 22.53 7.85 -3.39
C MET A 150 21.99 9.19 -2.86
N LEU A 151 22.13 10.29 -3.60
CA LEU A 151 21.60 11.59 -3.19
C LEU A 151 20.08 11.57 -3.14
N ALA A 152 19.44 10.91 -4.11
CA ALA A 152 17.97 10.73 -4.10
C ALA A 152 17.51 9.94 -2.86
N ILE A 153 18.20 8.83 -2.51
CA ILE A 153 17.93 8.06 -1.29
C ILE A 153 18.06 8.96 -0.05
N ILE A 154 19.12 9.71 0.09
CA ILE A 154 19.36 10.59 1.24
C ILE A 154 18.23 11.62 1.37
N ILE A 155 17.82 12.26 0.28
CA ILE A 155 16.73 13.24 0.28
C ILE A 155 15.42 12.61 0.78
N ILE A 156 15.08 11.41 0.32
CA ILE A 156 13.87 10.70 0.72
C ILE A 156 13.94 10.33 2.21
N PHE A 157 15.07 9.82 2.70
CA PHE A 157 15.20 9.49 4.13
C PHE A 157 15.20 10.70 5.05
N VAL A 158 15.76 11.84 4.62
CA VAL A 158 15.62 13.11 5.35
C VAL A 158 14.13 13.49 5.47
N TYR A 159 13.37 13.35 4.38
CA TYR A 159 11.91 13.55 4.42
C TYR A 159 11.25 12.59 5.42
N PHE A 160 11.57 11.29 5.41
CA PHE A 160 10.97 10.32 6.33
C PHE A 160 11.24 10.66 7.80
N LEU A 161 12.46 11.08 8.13
CA LEU A 161 12.81 11.50 9.50
C LEU A 161 12.02 12.74 9.93
N LEU A 162 11.89 13.73 9.05
CA LEU A 162 11.09 14.93 9.31
C LEU A 162 9.61 14.59 9.47
N ALA A 163 9.06 13.77 8.58
CA ALA A 163 7.66 13.37 8.61
C ALA A 163 7.30 12.53 9.85
N ALA A 164 8.23 11.68 10.31
CA ALA A 164 8.01 10.84 11.49
C ALA A 164 7.93 11.64 12.82
N ILE A 165 8.52 12.83 12.87
CA ILE A 165 8.54 13.70 14.05
C ILE A 165 7.33 14.64 14.09
N LEU A 166 6.77 14.97 12.92
CA LEU A 166 5.67 15.93 12.80
C LEU A 166 4.29 15.26 13.00
N PRO A 167 3.29 16.03 13.52
CA PRO A 167 1.94 15.53 13.68
C PRO A 167 1.31 15.08 12.37
N ILE A 168 0.62 13.95 12.38
CA ILE A 168 0.00 13.30 11.23
C ILE A 168 -0.94 14.25 10.45
N ASN A 169 -1.69 15.11 11.15
CA ASN A 169 -2.64 16.03 10.53
C ASN A 169 -1.98 17.19 9.78
N LYS A 170 -0.75 17.56 10.10
CA LYS A 170 -0.06 18.72 9.47
C LYS A 170 0.51 18.37 8.10
N ILE A 171 1.18 17.23 7.96
CA ILE A 171 1.76 16.80 6.68
C ILE A 171 0.80 15.86 5.98
N ILE A 172 0.56 14.68 6.54
CA ILE A 172 -0.27 13.65 5.95
C ILE A 172 -1.67 14.19 5.66
N GLY A 173 -2.29 14.81 6.64
CA GLY A 173 -3.65 15.32 6.49
C GLY A 173 -3.86 16.49 5.53
N ARG A 174 -2.80 17.18 5.06
CA ARG A 174 -2.92 18.27 4.07
C ARG A 174 -2.38 17.89 2.71
N ILE A 175 -1.28 17.17 2.65
CA ILE A 175 -0.57 16.86 1.40
C ILE A 175 -1.16 15.61 0.74
N TYR A 176 -1.51 14.58 1.49
CA TYR A 176 -2.02 13.32 0.96
C TYR A 176 -3.31 13.45 0.12
N PRO A 177 -4.30 14.30 0.45
CA PRO A 177 -5.43 14.49 -0.44
C PRO A 177 -5.06 14.98 -1.84
N ILE A 178 -4.01 15.79 -1.97
CA ILE A 178 -3.49 16.26 -3.27
C ILE A 178 -2.86 15.09 -4.02
N PHE A 179 -2.05 14.30 -3.34
CA PHE A 179 -1.39 13.13 -3.92
C PHE A 179 -2.40 12.05 -4.33
N GLY A 180 -3.45 11.85 -3.51
CA GLY A 180 -4.56 10.97 -3.85
C GLY A 180 -5.31 11.43 -5.11
N ALA A 181 -5.52 12.73 -5.26
CA ALA A 181 -6.11 13.28 -6.47
C ALA A 181 -5.23 13.02 -7.71
N VAL A 182 -3.92 13.21 -7.62
CA VAL A 182 -2.98 12.92 -8.71
C VAL A 182 -3.03 11.44 -9.09
N LEU A 183 -3.01 10.52 -8.11
CA LEU A 183 -3.13 9.08 -8.34
C LEU A 183 -4.43 8.73 -9.09
N LEU A 184 -5.57 9.21 -8.57
CA LEU A 184 -6.88 8.88 -9.14
C LEU A 184 -7.07 9.49 -10.52
N ILE A 185 -6.59 10.72 -10.74
CA ILE A 185 -6.63 11.37 -12.06
C ILE A 185 -5.77 10.59 -13.05
N THR A 186 -4.55 10.20 -12.66
CA THR A 186 -3.65 9.44 -13.55
C THR A 186 -4.24 8.07 -13.89
N ALA A 187 -4.72 7.32 -12.89
CA ALA A 187 -5.34 6.02 -13.12
C ALA A 187 -6.61 6.14 -13.97
N GLY A 188 -7.45 7.15 -13.70
CA GLY A 188 -8.65 7.43 -14.48
C GLY A 188 -8.33 7.82 -15.93
N ALA A 189 -7.30 8.63 -16.15
CA ALA A 189 -6.87 9.02 -17.48
C ALA A 189 -6.33 7.81 -18.28
N VAL A 190 -5.53 6.93 -17.65
CA VAL A 190 -5.07 5.68 -18.28
C VAL A 190 -6.26 4.80 -18.65
N LEU A 191 -7.24 4.63 -17.74
CA LEU A 191 -8.45 3.86 -18.03
C LEU A 191 -9.23 4.43 -19.21
N ILE A 192 -9.49 5.74 -19.21
CA ILE A 192 -10.22 6.42 -20.26
C ILE A 192 -9.49 6.26 -21.60
N SER A 193 -8.18 6.53 -21.63
CA SER A 193 -7.38 6.37 -22.86
C SER A 193 -7.36 4.94 -23.35
N LEU A 194 -7.30 3.95 -22.46
CA LEU A 194 -7.35 2.54 -22.83
C LEU A 194 -8.70 2.17 -23.45
N LEU A 195 -9.82 2.67 -22.90
CA LEU A 195 -11.17 2.41 -23.41
C LEU A 195 -11.46 3.05 -24.78
N PHE A 196 -10.83 4.19 -25.07
CA PHE A 196 -11.02 4.92 -26.32
C PHE A 196 -9.88 4.70 -27.35
N SER A 197 -8.87 3.87 -27.02
CA SER A 197 -7.83 3.47 -27.94
C SER A 197 -8.24 2.22 -28.74
N ASP A 198 -7.56 1.98 -29.85
CA ASP A 198 -7.71 0.73 -30.63
C ASP A 198 -7.02 -0.48 -29.96
N ILE A 199 -6.45 -0.30 -28.76
CA ILE A 199 -5.77 -1.33 -28.00
C ILE A 199 -6.79 -2.30 -27.41
N LYS A 200 -6.69 -3.58 -27.79
CA LYS A 200 -7.62 -4.62 -27.32
C LYS A 200 -7.13 -5.21 -26.01
N VAL A 201 -7.96 -5.14 -24.97
CA VAL A 201 -7.76 -5.91 -23.75
C VAL A 201 -8.03 -7.38 -24.09
N PRO A 202 -7.14 -8.32 -23.72
CA PRO A 202 -7.34 -9.75 -24.00
C PRO A 202 -8.66 -10.26 -23.38
N GLU A 203 -9.30 -11.20 -24.08
CA GLU A 203 -10.50 -11.86 -23.56
C GLU A 203 -10.19 -12.62 -22.27
N LEU A 204 -11.20 -12.75 -21.42
CA LEU A 204 -11.05 -13.43 -20.14
C LEU A 204 -10.65 -14.89 -20.35
N SER A 205 -9.50 -15.27 -19.79
CA SER A 205 -8.95 -16.62 -19.85
C SER A 205 -8.38 -17.01 -18.49
N PHE A 206 -8.47 -18.31 -18.15
CA PHE A 206 -7.82 -18.89 -16.99
C PHE A 206 -6.48 -19.57 -17.34
N ALA A 207 -6.08 -19.52 -18.61
CA ALA A 207 -4.81 -20.05 -19.06
C ALA A 207 -3.64 -19.26 -18.47
N ASN A 208 -2.58 -19.97 -18.09
CA ASN A 208 -1.32 -19.35 -17.71
C ASN A 208 -0.59 -18.87 -18.98
N MET A 209 -0.39 -17.56 -19.09
CA MET A 209 0.29 -16.94 -20.23
C MET A 209 1.68 -16.41 -19.85
N HIS A 210 2.23 -16.82 -18.69
CA HIS A 210 3.53 -16.34 -18.24
C HIS A 210 4.66 -16.80 -19.16
N PRO A 211 5.49 -15.89 -19.73
CA PRO A 211 6.51 -16.26 -20.72
C PRO A 211 7.53 -17.29 -20.23
N SER A 212 7.79 -17.32 -18.91
CA SER A 212 8.69 -18.28 -18.27
C SER A 212 7.93 -19.45 -17.61
N GLU A 213 6.68 -19.68 -17.98
CA GLU A 213 5.81 -20.77 -17.47
C GLU A 213 5.71 -20.86 -15.95
N LEU A 214 5.94 -19.74 -15.25
CA LEU A 214 5.83 -19.69 -13.79
C LEU A 214 4.40 -20.06 -13.36
N PRO A 215 4.23 -20.94 -12.33
CA PRO A 215 2.90 -21.40 -11.95
C PRO A 215 2.03 -20.28 -11.40
N VAL A 216 0.75 -20.28 -11.78
CA VAL A 216 -0.25 -19.33 -11.26
C VAL A 216 -0.33 -19.42 -9.73
N TRP A 217 -0.44 -20.63 -9.19
CA TRP A 217 -0.42 -20.86 -7.76
C TRP A 217 0.97 -21.34 -7.31
N PRO A 218 1.63 -20.72 -6.31
CA PRO A 218 1.20 -19.53 -5.55
C PRO A 218 1.75 -18.20 -6.11
N LEU A 219 2.53 -18.23 -7.20
CA LEU A 219 3.38 -17.09 -7.59
C LEU A 219 2.59 -15.86 -8.05
N LEU A 220 1.46 -16.03 -8.77
CA LEU A 220 0.59 -14.91 -9.11
C LEU A 220 0.10 -14.20 -7.84
N MET A 221 -0.29 -14.95 -6.80
CA MET A 221 -0.80 -14.43 -5.54
C MET A 221 0.26 -13.65 -4.77
N VAL A 222 1.52 -14.06 -4.84
CA VAL A 222 2.65 -13.31 -4.27
C VAL A 222 2.98 -12.08 -5.11
N THR A 223 2.94 -12.19 -6.44
CA THR A 223 3.24 -11.10 -7.36
C THR A 223 2.22 -9.98 -7.24
N ILE A 224 0.92 -10.32 -7.23
CA ILE A 224 -0.18 -9.38 -6.98
C ILE A 224 -0.68 -9.58 -5.55
N SER A 225 0.11 -9.21 -4.59
CA SER A 225 -0.31 -9.12 -3.20
C SER A 225 -1.09 -7.84 -2.96
N CYS A 226 -0.48 -6.70 -3.19
CA CYS A 226 -1.19 -5.41 -3.19
C CYS A 226 -2.18 -5.34 -4.36
N GLY A 227 -3.39 -4.87 -4.09
CA GLY A 227 -4.52 -4.87 -5.05
C GLY A 227 -5.42 -6.10 -4.95
N ALA A 228 -4.99 -7.20 -4.29
CA ALA A 228 -5.82 -8.37 -4.01
C ALA A 228 -5.94 -8.65 -2.51
N ILE A 229 -4.84 -8.94 -1.82
CA ILE A 229 -4.73 -9.07 -0.36
C ILE A 229 -3.32 -8.79 0.09
N SER A 230 -3.14 -7.92 1.09
CA SER A 230 -1.83 -7.48 1.56
C SER A 230 -1.76 -7.40 3.08
N GLY A 231 -0.83 -8.15 3.67
CA GLY A 231 -0.58 -8.11 5.11
C GLY A 231 -0.02 -6.78 5.60
N PHE A 232 0.65 -6.03 4.71
CA PHE A 232 1.09 -4.67 4.99
C PHE A 232 -0.08 -3.78 5.46
N HIS A 233 -1.28 -3.98 4.89
CA HIS A 233 -2.46 -3.17 5.20
C HIS A 233 -2.89 -3.31 6.67
N SER A 234 -2.74 -4.48 7.28
CA SER A 234 -3.07 -4.68 8.69
C SER A 234 -2.22 -3.83 9.63
N THR A 235 -1.04 -3.41 9.18
CA THR A 235 -0.17 -2.50 9.94
C THR A 235 -0.50 -1.03 9.71
N GLN A 236 -1.15 -0.68 8.59
CA GLN A 236 -1.55 0.68 8.24
C GLN A 236 -2.95 1.03 8.76
N SER A 237 -3.89 0.10 8.69
CA SER A 237 -5.27 0.30 9.17
C SER A 237 -5.37 0.79 10.62
N PRO A 238 -4.53 0.34 11.59
CA PRO A 238 -4.52 0.87 12.94
C PRO A 238 -4.13 2.36 13.04
N ILE A 239 -3.36 2.89 12.10
CA ILE A 239 -3.03 4.32 12.07
C ILE A 239 -4.31 5.11 11.79
N ILE A 240 -5.09 4.67 10.83
CA ILE A 240 -6.32 5.35 10.40
C ILE A 240 -7.47 5.08 11.37
N SER A 241 -7.51 3.94 12.05
CA SER A 241 -8.50 3.63 13.09
C SER A 241 -8.52 4.67 14.22
N ARG A 242 -7.37 5.31 14.49
CA ARG A 242 -7.20 6.39 15.46
C ARG A 242 -7.79 7.72 15.01
N THR A 243 -8.29 7.80 13.78
CA THR A 243 -8.83 9.04 13.20
C THR A 243 -10.33 8.97 12.88
N LEU A 244 -10.93 7.77 12.93
CA LEU A 244 -12.36 7.59 12.64
C LEU A 244 -13.23 8.31 13.67
N LYS A 245 -14.25 9.01 13.18
CA LYS A 245 -15.25 9.67 14.03
C LYS A 245 -16.35 8.71 14.50
N LYS A 246 -16.74 7.75 13.65
CA LYS A 246 -17.82 6.78 13.90
C LYS A 246 -17.45 5.42 13.32
N GLU A 247 -17.95 4.33 13.93
CA GLU A 247 -17.75 2.97 13.40
C GLU A 247 -18.37 2.78 12.02
N THR A 248 -19.51 3.42 11.72
CA THR A 248 -20.17 3.36 10.41
C THR A 248 -19.34 3.94 9.26
N GLU A 249 -18.30 4.75 9.55
CA GLU A 249 -17.34 5.23 8.54
C GLU A 249 -16.34 4.14 8.09
N GLY A 250 -16.18 3.07 8.89
CA GLY A 250 -15.17 2.03 8.67
C GLY A 250 -15.30 1.31 7.33
N ARG A 251 -16.54 1.00 6.88
CA ARG A 251 -16.74 0.39 5.55
C ARG A 251 -16.22 1.29 4.42
N LYS A 252 -16.50 2.58 4.49
CA LYS A 252 -16.00 3.54 3.51
C LYS A 252 -14.47 3.64 3.56
N VAL A 253 -13.92 3.74 4.77
CA VAL A 253 -12.51 4.04 4.97
C VAL A 253 -11.62 2.82 4.70
N PHE A 254 -11.94 1.65 5.24
CA PHE A 254 -11.10 0.46 5.11
C PHE A 254 -11.48 -0.40 3.90
N TYR A 255 -12.69 -0.94 3.89
CA TYR A 255 -13.17 -1.76 2.78
C TYR A 255 -13.15 -0.97 1.45
N GLY A 256 -13.63 0.27 1.48
CA GLY A 256 -13.68 1.14 0.29
C GLY A 256 -12.32 1.57 -0.22
N ALA A 257 -11.31 1.75 0.64
CA ALA A 257 -9.95 2.05 0.19
C ALA A 257 -9.33 0.85 -0.53
N MET A 258 -9.51 -0.36 0.00
CA MET A 258 -9.04 -1.59 -0.65
C MET A 258 -9.71 -1.81 -2.01
N ILE A 259 -11.01 -1.54 -2.14
CA ILE A 259 -11.68 -1.57 -3.46
C ILE A 259 -11.09 -0.53 -4.42
N GLY A 260 -10.77 0.68 -3.92
CA GLY A 260 -10.09 1.70 -4.71
C GLY A 260 -8.71 1.23 -5.21
N GLU A 261 -7.95 0.58 -4.35
CA GLU A 261 -6.66 -0.02 -4.71
C GLU A 261 -6.83 -1.14 -5.76
N GLY A 262 -7.81 -2.03 -5.58
CA GLY A 262 -8.12 -3.08 -6.55
C GLY A 262 -8.50 -2.53 -7.92
N ILE A 263 -9.23 -1.40 -7.99
CA ILE A 263 -9.53 -0.71 -9.25
C ILE A 263 -8.23 -0.21 -9.92
N ILE A 264 -7.34 0.41 -9.17
CA ILE A 264 -6.04 0.87 -9.68
C ILE A 264 -5.23 -0.30 -10.20
N ALA A 265 -5.17 -1.41 -9.46
CA ALA A 265 -4.47 -2.62 -9.87
C ALA A 265 -5.05 -3.21 -11.17
N LEU A 266 -6.39 -3.26 -11.32
CA LEU A 266 -7.03 -3.71 -12.56
C LEU A 266 -6.67 -2.84 -13.75
N ILE A 267 -6.64 -1.51 -13.58
CA ILE A 267 -6.30 -0.57 -14.66
C ILE A 267 -4.86 -0.84 -15.14
N TRP A 268 -3.91 -0.93 -14.22
CA TRP A 268 -2.51 -1.16 -14.59
C TRP A 268 -2.23 -2.57 -15.09
N CYS A 269 -2.95 -3.57 -14.58
CA CYS A 269 -2.89 -4.93 -15.10
C CYS A 269 -3.41 -5.00 -16.54
N ALA A 270 -4.57 -4.38 -16.81
CA ALA A 270 -5.14 -4.32 -18.16
C ALA A 270 -4.22 -3.53 -19.11
N ALA A 271 -3.72 -2.37 -18.70
CA ALA A 271 -2.80 -1.58 -19.51
C ALA A 271 -1.50 -2.35 -19.81
N GLY A 272 -0.91 -3.02 -18.81
CA GLY A 272 0.31 -3.81 -18.96
C GLY A 272 0.17 -4.94 -19.98
N MET A 273 -0.91 -5.74 -19.89
CA MET A 273 -1.10 -6.87 -20.83
C MET A 273 -1.54 -6.47 -22.24
N SER A 274 -2.06 -5.24 -22.40
CA SER A 274 -2.66 -4.80 -23.68
C SER A 274 -1.73 -3.93 -24.51
N PHE A 275 -0.95 -3.04 -23.85
CA PHE A 275 -0.19 -2.00 -24.51
C PHE A 275 0.93 -2.53 -25.40
N TYR A 276 1.55 -3.64 -25.04
CA TYR A 276 2.68 -4.22 -25.77
C TYR A 276 2.26 -5.36 -26.75
N GLY A 277 0.97 -5.67 -26.85
CA GLY A 277 0.47 -6.69 -27.77
C GLY A 277 0.59 -8.13 -27.26
N GLY A 278 1.21 -8.36 -26.08
CA GLY A 278 1.31 -9.70 -25.50
C GLY A 278 2.18 -9.76 -24.24
N THR A 279 2.09 -10.91 -23.55
CA THR A 279 2.84 -11.14 -22.29
C THR A 279 4.34 -11.32 -22.52
N GLY A 280 4.74 -11.84 -23.69
CA GLY A 280 6.16 -12.01 -24.05
C GLY A 280 6.86 -10.67 -24.26
N GLU A 281 6.24 -9.76 -25.01
CA GLU A 281 6.72 -8.41 -25.25
C GLU A 281 6.78 -7.62 -23.93
N LEU A 282 5.72 -7.67 -23.14
CA LEU A 282 5.71 -7.07 -21.81
C LEU A 282 6.88 -7.58 -20.94
N GLY A 283 7.12 -8.90 -20.93
CA GLY A 283 8.22 -9.52 -20.20
C GLY A 283 9.59 -8.99 -20.62
N SER A 284 9.80 -8.85 -21.93
CA SER A 284 11.05 -8.31 -22.49
C SER A 284 11.27 -6.84 -22.09
N VAL A 285 10.20 -6.04 -22.09
CA VAL A 285 10.27 -4.63 -21.67
C VAL A 285 10.51 -4.50 -20.16
N ILE A 286 9.81 -5.30 -19.32
CA ILE A 286 10.08 -5.32 -17.86
C ILE A 286 11.55 -5.68 -17.60
N ALA A 287 12.11 -6.65 -18.31
CA ALA A 287 13.50 -7.04 -18.14
C ALA A 287 14.50 -5.92 -18.52
N SER A 288 14.15 -5.09 -19.50
CA SER A 288 15.04 -4.01 -20.01
C SER A 288 14.96 -2.72 -19.22
N VAL A 289 13.75 -2.26 -18.84
CA VAL A 289 13.52 -0.95 -18.20
C VAL A 289 12.87 -1.01 -16.82
N GLY A 290 12.55 -2.21 -16.34
CA GLY A 290 11.84 -2.43 -15.07
C GLY A 290 10.37 -1.97 -15.12
N ALA A 291 9.61 -2.28 -14.06
CA ALA A 291 8.20 -1.92 -13.96
C ALA A 291 7.97 -0.39 -14.00
N GLY A 292 8.89 0.40 -13.45
CA GLY A 292 8.81 1.87 -13.50
C GLY A 292 8.93 2.43 -14.92
N GLY A 293 9.83 1.88 -15.73
CA GLY A 293 9.95 2.22 -17.14
C GLY A 293 8.74 1.82 -17.97
N VAL A 294 8.11 0.69 -17.64
CA VAL A 294 6.83 0.26 -18.24
C VAL A 294 5.72 1.28 -17.95
N VAL A 295 5.59 1.73 -16.70
CA VAL A 295 4.61 2.77 -16.33
C VAL A 295 4.84 4.06 -17.14
N ASP A 296 6.09 4.50 -17.26
CA ASP A 296 6.46 5.70 -18.05
C ASP A 296 6.04 5.52 -19.53
N GLN A 297 6.41 4.39 -20.15
CA GLN A 297 6.10 4.12 -21.54
C GLN A 297 4.59 4.03 -21.81
N ILE A 298 3.83 3.32 -20.98
CA ILE A 298 2.36 3.22 -21.10
C ILE A 298 1.75 4.61 -20.96
N SER A 299 2.19 5.39 -19.97
CA SER A 299 1.60 6.69 -19.69
C SER A 299 1.93 7.72 -20.78
N VAL A 300 3.15 7.73 -21.28
CA VAL A 300 3.53 8.59 -22.43
C VAL A 300 2.78 8.14 -23.70
N GLY A 301 2.68 6.85 -23.96
CA GLY A 301 2.00 6.32 -25.14
C GLY A 301 0.49 6.58 -25.15
N LEU A 302 -0.18 6.47 -23.99
CA LEU A 302 -1.62 6.67 -23.87
C LEU A 302 -2.02 8.14 -23.65
N LEU A 303 -1.23 8.91 -22.90
CA LEU A 303 -1.59 10.24 -22.41
C LEU A 303 -0.68 11.36 -22.92
N GLY A 304 0.33 11.01 -23.73
CA GLY A 304 1.36 11.96 -24.19
C GLY A 304 2.29 12.44 -23.05
N THR A 305 3.08 13.46 -23.34
CA THR A 305 4.13 13.96 -22.42
C THR A 305 3.59 14.43 -21.06
N ILE A 306 2.43 15.09 -21.04
CA ILE A 306 1.81 15.57 -19.79
C ILE A 306 1.37 14.38 -18.93
N GLY A 307 0.76 13.36 -19.54
CA GLY A 307 0.36 12.15 -18.85
C GLY A 307 1.55 11.35 -18.30
N GLY A 308 2.62 11.26 -19.08
CA GLY A 308 3.88 10.67 -18.62
C GLY A 308 4.45 11.38 -17.38
N LEU A 309 4.43 12.71 -17.37
CA LEU A 309 4.87 13.49 -16.22
C LEU A 309 4.01 13.23 -14.97
N LEU A 310 2.68 13.19 -15.10
CA LEU A 310 1.77 12.88 -13.99
C LEU A 310 1.98 11.47 -13.45
N ALA A 311 2.20 10.49 -14.34
CA ALA A 311 2.48 9.11 -13.95
C ALA A 311 3.82 8.99 -13.20
N VAL A 312 4.87 9.62 -13.69
CA VAL A 312 6.18 9.68 -13.02
C VAL A 312 6.06 10.31 -11.64
N LEU A 313 5.32 11.42 -11.52
CA LEU A 313 5.04 12.04 -10.22
C LEU A 313 4.29 11.09 -9.28
N SER A 314 3.29 10.35 -9.79
CA SER A 314 2.56 9.35 -8.98
C SER A 314 3.47 8.25 -8.49
N VAL A 315 4.33 7.70 -9.36
CA VAL A 315 5.28 6.62 -9.04
C VAL A 315 6.38 7.07 -8.07
N ILE A 316 6.69 8.35 -8.01
CA ILE A 316 7.61 8.92 -7.01
C ILE A 316 6.90 9.16 -5.69
N ILE A 317 5.74 9.80 -5.72
CA ILE A 317 5.04 10.30 -4.54
C ILE A 317 4.42 9.15 -3.72
N LEU A 318 3.75 8.21 -4.39
CA LEU A 318 3.04 7.11 -3.71
C LEU A 318 3.93 6.25 -2.81
N PRO A 319 5.06 5.71 -3.31
CA PRO A 319 5.92 4.90 -2.45
C PRO A 319 6.58 5.72 -1.35
N ILE A 320 6.87 7.00 -1.57
CA ILE A 320 7.42 7.89 -0.54
C ILE A 320 6.39 8.06 0.60
N THR A 321 5.11 8.26 0.28
CA THR A 321 4.07 8.36 1.31
C THR A 321 3.88 7.04 2.07
N THR A 322 3.90 5.92 1.37
CA THR A 322 3.79 4.60 1.99
C THR A 322 5.04 4.26 2.83
N GLY A 323 6.23 4.62 2.38
CA GLY A 323 7.48 4.44 3.11
C GLY A 323 7.51 5.22 4.43
N ASP A 324 7.02 6.47 4.42
CA ASP A 324 6.87 7.29 5.64
C ASP A 324 5.95 6.61 6.67
N THR A 325 4.76 6.20 6.25
CA THR A 325 3.81 5.53 7.16
C THR A 325 4.27 4.14 7.58
N SER A 326 5.06 3.46 6.77
CA SER A 326 5.72 2.20 7.09
C SER A 326 6.69 2.36 8.28
N LEU A 327 7.61 3.33 8.22
CA LEU A 327 8.52 3.61 9.33
C LEU A 327 7.79 4.09 10.59
N ARG A 328 6.70 4.86 10.43
CA ARG A 328 5.82 5.25 11.54
C ARG A 328 5.18 4.04 12.20
N SER A 329 4.67 3.08 11.41
CA SER A 329 4.08 1.84 11.89
C SER A 329 5.13 0.96 12.60
N ALA A 330 6.32 0.77 11.99
CA ALA A 330 7.42 0.04 12.61
C ALA A 330 7.79 0.60 13.99
N ARG A 331 7.95 1.93 14.08
CA ARG A 331 8.17 2.62 15.34
C ARG A 331 7.10 2.31 16.38
N MET A 332 5.82 2.40 15.98
CA MET A 332 4.70 2.17 16.90
C MET A 332 4.65 0.73 17.39
N ILE A 333 4.92 -0.25 16.52
CA ILE A 333 5.00 -1.67 16.89
C ILE A 333 6.15 -1.90 17.87
N VAL A 334 7.33 -1.36 17.60
CA VAL A 334 8.51 -1.48 18.51
C VAL A 334 8.21 -0.87 19.88
N LEU A 335 7.63 0.33 19.92
CA LEU A 335 7.30 1.00 21.17
C LEU A 335 6.20 0.26 21.95
N ASP A 336 5.20 -0.30 21.28
CA ASP A 336 4.15 -1.10 21.88
C ASP A 336 4.71 -2.41 22.47
N PHE A 337 5.66 -3.04 21.78
CA PHE A 337 6.37 -4.23 22.28
C PHE A 337 7.24 -3.94 23.51
N LEU A 338 7.96 -2.83 23.50
CA LEU A 338 8.81 -2.42 24.62
C LEU A 338 7.99 -1.98 25.83
N GLY A 339 6.82 -1.36 25.61
CA GLY A 339 5.86 -0.97 26.64
C GLY A 339 6.50 -0.12 27.77
N SER A 340 6.17 -0.46 29.02
CA SER A 340 6.67 0.23 30.21
C SER A 340 8.16 0.09 30.49
N ARG A 341 8.89 -0.74 29.72
CA ARG A 341 10.34 -0.91 29.89
C ARG A 341 11.12 0.34 29.46
N VAL A 342 10.55 1.13 28.53
CA VAL A 342 11.16 2.39 28.08
C VAL A 342 10.63 3.54 28.90
N LYS A 343 11.51 4.15 29.71
CA LYS A 343 11.22 5.33 30.55
C LYS A 343 11.91 6.55 29.98
N GLY A 344 11.23 7.68 29.92
CA GLY A 344 11.81 8.94 29.44
C GLY A 344 10.79 9.85 28.75
N ASN A 345 11.29 10.91 28.11
CA ASN A 345 10.44 11.83 27.35
C ASN A 345 9.84 11.11 26.11
N PRO A 346 8.51 11.04 25.95
CA PRO A 346 7.86 10.34 24.84
C PRO A 346 8.35 10.78 23.45
N LYS A 347 8.65 12.08 23.29
CA LYS A 347 9.17 12.60 21.99
C LYS A 347 10.56 12.07 21.69
N THR A 348 11.46 12.07 22.67
CA THR A 348 12.83 11.55 22.52
C THR A 348 12.79 10.05 22.20
N ILE A 349 11.96 9.30 22.91
CA ILE A 349 11.78 7.86 22.70
C ILE A 349 11.28 7.60 21.27
N ALA A 350 10.29 8.36 20.80
CA ALA A 350 9.75 8.23 19.45
C ALA A 350 10.83 8.53 18.38
N VAL A 351 11.66 9.56 18.58
CA VAL A 351 12.76 9.89 17.66
C VAL A 351 13.80 8.79 17.62
N VAL A 352 14.24 8.31 18.78
CA VAL A 352 15.25 7.23 18.87
C VAL A 352 14.73 5.96 18.21
N ALA A 353 13.47 5.57 18.46
CA ALA A 353 12.87 4.40 17.85
C ALA A 353 12.72 4.57 16.31
N THR A 354 12.38 5.79 15.84
CA THR A 354 12.35 6.09 14.40
C THR A 354 13.73 5.91 13.77
N VAL A 355 14.76 6.49 14.36
CA VAL A 355 16.13 6.37 13.84
C VAL A 355 16.56 4.90 13.81
N ALA A 356 16.24 4.13 14.85
CA ALA A 356 16.59 2.71 14.94
C ALA A 356 15.98 1.86 13.81
N VAL A 357 14.74 2.15 13.36
CA VAL A 357 14.11 1.43 12.23
C VAL A 357 14.52 2.02 10.87
N THR A 358 14.91 3.30 10.83
CA THR A 358 15.32 3.98 9.60
C THR A 358 16.71 3.52 9.13
N ILE A 359 17.66 3.29 10.05
CA ILE A 359 19.03 2.87 9.71
C ILE A 359 19.04 1.58 8.86
N PRO A 360 18.43 0.45 9.29
CA PRO A 360 18.41 -0.76 8.46
C PRO A 360 17.67 -0.54 7.14
N SER A 361 16.60 0.25 7.10
CA SER A 361 15.90 0.58 5.85
C SER A 361 16.79 1.33 4.88
N PHE A 362 17.62 2.27 5.37
CA PHE A 362 18.57 3.01 4.56
C PHE A 362 19.60 2.08 3.91
N TYR A 363 20.24 1.20 4.68
CA TYR A 363 21.18 0.24 4.13
C TYR A 363 20.55 -0.71 3.11
N LEU A 364 19.35 -1.23 3.41
CA LEU A 364 18.63 -2.10 2.50
C LEU A 364 18.23 -1.39 1.20
N SER A 365 17.92 -0.08 1.23
CA SER A 365 17.56 0.68 0.03
C SER A 365 18.70 0.83 -1.00
N THR A 366 19.93 0.50 -0.63
CA THR A 366 21.08 0.47 -1.54
C THR A 366 21.23 -0.86 -2.28
N ILE A 367 20.42 -1.87 -1.91
CA ILE A 367 20.39 -3.18 -2.57
C ILE A 367 19.43 -3.11 -3.78
N ASP A 368 19.64 -4.01 -4.74
CA ASP A 368 18.78 -4.11 -5.93
C ASP A 368 17.30 -4.19 -5.58
N TYR A 369 16.48 -3.39 -6.27
CA TYR A 369 15.05 -3.28 -6.00
C TYR A 369 14.31 -4.59 -6.22
N GLN A 370 14.64 -5.38 -7.27
CA GLN A 370 13.92 -6.62 -7.56
C GLN A 370 14.18 -7.68 -6.50
N PHE A 371 15.40 -7.69 -5.95
CA PHE A 371 15.74 -8.55 -4.81
C PHE A 371 14.91 -8.17 -3.59
N LEU A 372 14.88 -6.89 -3.22
CA LEU A 372 14.07 -6.40 -2.09
C LEU A 372 12.58 -6.70 -2.29
N TRP A 373 12.04 -6.47 -3.49
CA TRP A 373 10.63 -6.66 -3.79
C TRP A 373 10.17 -8.09 -3.57
N ARG A 374 11.01 -9.08 -3.85
CA ARG A 374 10.73 -10.49 -3.59
C ARG A 374 10.50 -10.76 -2.10
N TYR A 375 11.37 -10.22 -1.24
CA TYR A 375 11.23 -10.37 0.22
C TYR A 375 10.06 -9.55 0.78
N VAL A 376 9.79 -8.37 0.23
CA VAL A 376 8.56 -7.63 0.55
C VAL A 376 7.33 -8.48 0.25
N GLY A 377 7.24 -9.08 -0.93
CA GLY A 377 6.10 -9.94 -1.30
C GLY A 377 5.93 -11.14 -0.36
N MET A 378 7.03 -11.85 -0.05
CA MET A 378 7.00 -13.01 0.86
C MET A 378 6.55 -12.62 2.28
N THR A 379 7.19 -11.61 2.89
CA THR A 379 6.86 -11.17 4.25
C THR A 379 5.45 -10.55 4.32
N ASN A 380 5.02 -9.92 3.24
CA ASN A 380 3.68 -9.36 3.11
C ASN A 380 2.61 -10.45 3.19
N GLN A 381 2.79 -11.56 2.45
CA GLN A 381 1.86 -12.69 2.51
C GLN A 381 1.91 -13.41 3.86
N MET A 382 3.07 -13.51 4.51
CA MET A 382 3.18 -14.08 5.87
C MET A 382 2.38 -13.28 6.91
N VAL A 383 2.23 -11.97 6.75
CA VAL A 383 1.42 -11.13 7.65
C VAL A 383 -0.06 -11.19 7.28
N ALA A 384 -0.41 -11.42 5.99
CA ALA A 384 -1.78 -11.52 5.51
C ALA A 384 -2.49 -12.82 5.94
N THR A 385 -1.73 -13.88 6.16
CA THR A 385 -2.22 -15.23 6.57
C THR A 385 -2.21 -15.40 8.08
#